data_3abe48628adef96cee1226142c138914
#
_entry.id   3abe48628adef96cee1226142c138914
#
_cell.length_a   1.000
_cell.length_b   1.000
_cell.length_c   1.000
_cell.angle_alpha   90.00
_cell.angle_beta   90.00
_cell.angle_gamma   90.00
#
_symmetry.space_group_name_H-M   'P 1'
#
loop_
_entity.id
_entity.type
_entity.pdbx_description
1 polymer ?
#
loop_
_entity_poly.entity_id
_entity_poly.type
_entity_poly.pdbx_seq_one_letter_code
_entity_poly.pdbx_strand_id
1 'polypeptide(L)'
;MNVTRGRAGLPDIELTDQAALRKAIQREWAVEFFEENHRLFDVKHWKLEDLDNGIIGGDKKGFLFDYVSSTGGSYSLSNYKGFKVAVSYKGFWSDNQYLNPFPTKEVNKGYLVQNPGY
;
A
#
# COMPACT_ATOMS: atom_id res chain seq x y z
N MET A 1 13.42 -14.79 -5.50
CA MET A 1 12.38 -14.87 -4.45
C MET A 1 12.65 -16.02 -3.48
N ASN A 2 12.65 -17.29 -3.87
CA ASN A 2 12.84 -18.42 -2.93
C ASN A 2 14.20 -18.41 -2.21
N VAL A 3 15.26 -17.96 -2.87
CA VAL A 3 16.58 -17.77 -2.20
C VAL A 3 16.50 -16.80 -1.03
N THR A 4 15.79 -15.68 -1.19
CA THR A 4 15.59 -14.69 -0.12
C THR A 4 14.74 -15.28 1.00
N ARG A 5 13.66 -15.97 0.65
CA ARG A 5 12.77 -16.64 1.62
C ARG A 5 13.51 -17.73 2.41
N GLY A 6 14.33 -18.56 1.75
CA GLY A 6 15.13 -19.57 2.40
C GLY A 6 16.13 -19.00 3.42
N ARG A 7 16.74 -17.85 3.12
CA ARG A 7 17.59 -17.12 4.07
C ARG A 7 16.84 -16.63 5.30
N ALA A 8 15.56 -16.28 5.14
CA ALA A 8 14.67 -15.85 6.23
C ALA A 8 13.96 -17.01 6.94
N GLY A 9 14.28 -18.27 6.58
CA GLY A 9 13.62 -19.46 7.15
C GLY A 9 12.16 -19.63 6.74
N LEU A 10 11.74 -18.99 5.65
CA LEU A 10 10.38 -19.09 5.12
C LEU A 10 10.27 -20.19 4.07
N PRO A 11 9.12 -20.87 3.97
CA PRO A 11 8.91 -21.91 2.96
C PRO A 11 8.95 -21.35 1.54
N ASP A 12 9.36 -22.19 0.59
CA ASP A 12 9.35 -21.82 -0.81
C ASP A 12 7.94 -21.56 -1.34
N ILE A 13 7.84 -20.70 -2.32
CA ILE A 13 6.62 -20.44 -3.06
C ILE A 13 6.64 -21.27 -4.33
N GLU A 14 5.73 -22.22 -4.42
CA GLU A 14 5.51 -23.10 -5.57
C GLU A 14 4.22 -22.66 -6.29
N LEU A 15 4.32 -21.71 -7.21
CA LEU A 15 3.21 -21.21 -8.00
C LEU A 15 3.54 -21.38 -9.49
N THR A 16 2.64 -22.04 -10.20
CA THR A 16 2.72 -22.26 -11.65
C THR A 16 1.91 -21.23 -12.43
N ASP A 17 0.91 -20.63 -11.81
CA ASP A 17 0.10 -19.58 -12.42
C ASP A 17 0.85 -18.24 -12.41
N GLN A 18 0.95 -17.60 -13.59
CA GLN A 18 1.67 -16.35 -13.77
C GLN A 18 1.07 -15.19 -12.94
N ALA A 19 -0.27 -15.11 -12.87
CA ALA A 19 -0.94 -14.05 -12.14
C ALA A 19 -0.73 -14.18 -10.63
N ALA A 20 -0.83 -15.39 -10.10
CA ALA A 20 -0.55 -15.70 -8.70
C ALA A 20 0.91 -15.45 -8.35
N LEU A 21 1.85 -15.86 -9.22
CA LEU A 21 3.28 -15.60 -9.06
C LEU A 21 3.58 -14.10 -9.04
N ARG A 22 2.97 -13.32 -9.94
CA ARG A 22 3.12 -11.86 -9.97
C ARG A 22 2.67 -11.22 -8.65
N LYS A 23 1.52 -11.62 -8.13
CA LYS A 23 1.01 -11.12 -6.83
C LYS A 23 1.94 -11.49 -5.69
N ALA A 24 2.48 -12.70 -5.70
CA ALA A 24 3.45 -13.15 -4.69
C ALA A 24 4.74 -12.31 -4.73
N ILE A 25 5.28 -12.05 -5.92
CA ILE A 25 6.46 -11.19 -6.11
C ILE A 25 6.17 -9.76 -5.60
N GLN A 26 5.04 -9.18 -5.96
CA GLN A 26 4.65 -7.84 -5.50
C GLN A 26 4.51 -7.75 -3.98
N ARG A 27 4.00 -8.83 -3.35
CA ARG A 27 3.89 -8.92 -1.90
C ARG A 27 5.26 -9.02 -1.23
N GLU A 28 6.12 -9.92 -1.70
CA GLU A 28 7.48 -10.05 -1.16
C GLU A 28 8.26 -8.74 -1.31
N TRP A 29 8.16 -8.09 -2.47
CA TRP A 29 8.76 -6.79 -2.71
C TRP A 29 8.30 -5.74 -1.71
N ALA A 30 7.00 -5.69 -1.44
CA ALA A 30 6.45 -4.75 -0.48
C ALA A 30 6.90 -5.00 0.97
N VAL A 31 7.21 -6.26 1.32
CA VAL A 31 7.70 -6.63 2.65
C VAL A 31 9.20 -6.36 2.77
N GLU A 32 9.99 -6.77 1.78
CA GLU A 32 11.45 -6.63 1.78
C GLU A 32 11.90 -5.17 1.75
N PHE A 33 11.18 -4.32 1.00
CA PHE A 33 11.47 -2.88 0.90
C PHE A 33 10.54 -2.01 1.75
N PHE A 34 10.04 -2.56 2.85
CA PHE A 34 9.24 -1.82 3.82
C PHE A 34 10.05 -0.63 4.38
N GLU A 35 9.44 0.55 4.40
CA GLU A 35 10.06 1.83 4.81
C GLU A 35 11.21 2.37 3.94
N GLU A 36 11.52 1.76 2.80
CA GLU A 36 12.53 2.28 1.86
C GLU A 36 11.96 3.30 0.86
N ASN A 37 10.74 3.79 1.07
CA ASN A 37 10.05 4.77 0.23
C ASN A 37 9.76 4.32 -1.23
N HIS A 38 9.91 3.04 -1.55
CA HIS A 38 9.64 2.51 -2.89
C HIS A 38 8.15 2.35 -3.18
N ARG A 39 7.32 2.14 -2.15
CA ARG A 39 5.93 1.69 -2.30
C ARG A 39 5.07 2.57 -3.21
N LEU A 40 5.21 3.89 -3.12
CA LEU A 40 4.44 4.80 -3.97
C LEU A 40 4.80 4.65 -5.45
N PHE A 41 6.08 4.49 -5.75
CA PHE A 41 6.58 4.29 -7.12
C PHE A 41 6.14 2.94 -7.67
N ASP A 42 6.20 1.89 -6.86
CA ASP A 42 5.74 0.54 -7.22
C ASP A 42 4.26 0.51 -7.56
N VAL A 43 3.43 1.16 -6.74
CA VAL A 43 1.98 1.26 -6.96
C VAL A 43 1.69 1.95 -8.29
N LYS A 44 2.37 3.06 -8.59
CA LYS A 44 2.23 3.78 -9.85
C LYS A 44 2.75 2.97 -11.04
N HIS A 45 3.93 2.38 -10.92
CA HIS A 45 4.58 1.62 -11.99
C HIS A 45 3.79 0.36 -12.38
N TRP A 46 3.29 -0.36 -11.39
CA TRP A 46 2.51 -1.58 -11.60
C TRP A 46 1.01 -1.35 -11.78
N LYS A 47 0.55 -0.09 -11.74
CA LYS A 47 -0.85 0.29 -11.82
C LYS A 47 -1.75 -0.47 -10.84
N LEU A 48 -1.30 -0.58 -9.59
CA LEU A 48 -2.02 -1.35 -8.57
C LEU A 48 -3.33 -0.69 -8.12
N GLU A 49 -3.54 0.58 -8.44
CA GLU A 49 -4.79 1.29 -8.17
C GLU A 49 -5.90 0.98 -9.19
N ASP A 50 -5.56 0.42 -10.37
CA ASP A 50 -6.53 -0.06 -11.34
C ASP A 50 -7.20 -1.37 -10.91
N LEU A 51 -6.70 -2.01 -9.85
CA LEU A 51 -7.26 -3.24 -9.30
C LEU A 51 -8.38 -2.91 -8.31
N ASP A 52 -9.37 -3.80 -8.21
CA ASP A 52 -10.40 -3.72 -7.17
C ASP A 52 -9.75 -3.54 -5.79
N ASN A 53 -10.16 -2.54 -5.05
CA ASN A 53 -9.56 -2.14 -3.77
C ASN A 53 -8.12 -1.64 -3.89
N GLY A 54 -7.88 -0.68 -4.75
CA GLY A 54 -6.57 -0.06 -4.95
C GLY A 54 -5.84 0.30 -3.64
N ILE A 55 -4.50 0.32 -3.71
CA ILE A 55 -3.67 0.45 -2.51
C ILE A 55 -3.75 1.87 -1.90
N ILE A 56 -3.80 2.90 -2.74
CA ILE A 56 -3.90 4.30 -2.29
C ILE A 56 -5.36 4.76 -2.27
N GLY A 57 -6.12 4.42 -3.32
CA GLY A 57 -7.56 4.60 -3.35
C GLY A 57 -8.30 3.57 -2.49
N GLY A 58 -9.63 3.68 -2.39
CA GLY A 58 -10.47 2.75 -1.66
C GLY A 58 -10.39 2.85 -0.13
N ASP A 59 -10.86 1.82 0.53
CA ASP A 59 -11.02 1.78 1.99
C ASP A 59 -9.68 1.57 2.69
N LYS A 60 -9.29 2.53 3.53
CA LYS A 60 -8.14 2.38 4.43
C LYS A 60 -8.59 1.76 5.74
N LYS A 61 -8.05 0.59 6.02
CA LYS A 61 -8.41 -0.20 7.20
C LYS A 61 -7.41 0.05 8.32
N GLY A 62 -7.93 0.20 9.52
CA GLY A 62 -7.15 0.30 10.75
C GLY A 62 -7.59 -0.75 11.76
N PHE A 63 -6.77 -0.94 12.78
CA PHE A 63 -7.11 -1.80 13.90
C PHE A 63 -7.80 -0.98 14.98
N LEU A 64 -9.00 -1.41 15.39
CA LEU A 64 -9.65 -0.91 16.58
C LEU A 64 -9.39 -1.92 17.71
N PHE A 65 -8.73 -1.46 18.76
CA PHE A 65 -8.44 -2.27 19.93
C PHE A 65 -9.57 -2.14 20.93
N ASP A 66 -10.14 -3.26 21.34
CA ASP A 66 -11.18 -3.29 22.35
C ASP A 66 -10.56 -3.48 23.73
N TYR A 67 -10.83 -2.56 24.63
CA TYR A 67 -10.46 -2.63 26.04
C TYR A 67 -11.69 -2.57 26.93
N VAL A 68 -11.64 -3.23 28.07
CA VAL A 68 -12.61 -2.95 29.13
C VAL A 68 -12.34 -1.53 29.62
N SER A 69 -13.37 -0.68 29.59
CA SER A 69 -13.26 0.66 30.15
C SER A 69 -12.81 0.58 31.61
N SER A 70 -11.63 1.09 31.92
CA SER A 70 -11.19 1.26 33.28
C SER A 70 -11.56 2.67 33.75
N THR A 71 -12.08 2.78 34.95
CA THR A 71 -12.28 4.06 35.59
C THR A 71 -10.90 4.72 35.75
N GLY A 72 -10.62 5.77 34.98
CA GLY A 72 -9.32 6.46 35.01
C GLY A 72 -8.53 6.47 33.69
N GLY A 73 -9.04 5.87 32.61
CA GLY A 73 -8.46 5.99 31.26
C GLY A 73 -7.14 5.27 31.05
N SER A 74 -6.73 4.38 31.93
CA SER A 74 -5.52 3.57 31.76
C SER A 74 -5.79 2.33 30.90
N TYR A 75 -5.00 2.16 29.85
CA TYR A 75 -5.01 0.97 29.00
C TYR A 75 -3.93 0.00 29.48
N SER A 76 -4.28 -1.25 29.75
CA SER A 76 -3.35 -2.29 30.15
C SER A 76 -3.66 -3.60 29.42
N LEU A 77 -2.67 -4.49 29.32
CA LEU A 77 -2.86 -5.81 28.71
C LEU A 77 -3.95 -6.64 29.40
N SER A 78 -4.16 -6.44 30.72
CA SER A 78 -5.22 -7.12 31.46
C SER A 78 -6.63 -6.68 31.05
N ASN A 79 -6.76 -5.49 30.47
CA ASN A 79 -8.04 -4.94 29.99
C ASN A 79 -8.27 -5.17 28.50
N TYR A 80 -7.29 -5.72 27.80
CA TYR A 80 -7.37 -5.96 26.37
C TYR A 80 -8.29 -7.14 26.04
N LYS A 81 -9.30 -6.91 25.21
CA LYS A 81 -10.26 -7.92 24.77
C LYS A 81 -10.00 -8.44 23.35
N GLY A 82 -9.16 -7.80 22.62
CA GLY A 82 -8.89 -8.11 21.22
C GLY A 82 -8.89 -6.89 20.32
N PHE A 83 -8.81 -7.13 19.03
CA PHE A 83 -8.93 -6.07 18.02
C PHE A 83 -9.86 -6.52 16.89
N LYS A 84 -10.41 -5.54 16.20
CA LYS A 84 -11.13 -5.75 14.94
C LYS A 84 -10.59 -4.82 13.87
N VAL A 85 -10.65 -5.28 12.64
CA VAL A 85 -10.32 -4.44 11.47
C VAL A 85 -11.55 -3.62 11.13
N ALA A 86 -11.39 -2.32 11.02
CA ALA A 86 -12.45 -1.41 10.62
C ALA A 86 -11.96 -0.44 9.54
N VAL A 87 -12.87 0.05 8.73
CA VAL A 87 -12.58 1.13 7.77
C VAL A 87 -12.35 2.42 8.54
N SER A 88 -11.15 2.97 8.44
CA SER A 88 -10.78 4.21 9.10
C SER A 88 -11.16 5.43 8.27
N TYR A 89 -10.85 5.39 6.98
CA TYR A 89 -11.26 6.42 6.01
C TYR A 89 -11.22 5.84 4.60
N LYS A 90 -11.88 6.53 3.67
CA LYS A 90 -11.86 6.18 2.25
C LYS A 90 -10.83 7.03 1.52
N GLY A 91 -9.85 6.39 0.91
CA GLY A 91 -8.87 7.04 0.06
C GLY A 91 -9.48 7.45 -1.28
N PHE A 92 -8.88 8.44 -1.93
CA PHE A 92 -9.23 8.86 -3.28
C PHE A 92 -8.05 8.63 -4.21
N TRP A 93 -8.36 8.14 -5.40
CA TRP A 93 -7.40 7.97 -6.49
C TRP A 93 -8.04 8.39 -7.82
N SER A 94 -7.26 8.97 -8.69
CA SER A 94 -7.64 9.25 -10.08
C SER A 94 -6.46 8.98 -11.01
N ASP A 95 -6.74 8.62 -12.25
CA ASP A 95 -5.75 8.13 -13.21
C ASP A 95 -4.63 9.13 -13.51
N ASN A 96 -4.92 10.43 -13.40
CA ASN A 96 -3.89 11.45 -13.55
C ASN A 96 -2.77 11.34 -12.49
N GLN A 97 -3.03 10.73 -11.35
CA GLN A 97 -2.05 10.56 -10.27
C GLN A 97 -0.95 9.53 -10.59
N TYR A 98 -1.10 8.74 -11.66
CA TYR A 98 0.00 7.89 -12.14
C TYR A 98 1.21 8.68 -12.60
N LEU A 99 0.98 9.85 -13.17
CA LEU A 99 2.03 10.77 -13.59
C LEU A 99 2.05 11.99 -12.68
N ASN A 100 3.22 12.50 -12.37
CA ASN A 100 3.32 13.74 -11.65
C ASN A 100 3.16 14.92 -12.61
N PRO A 101 2.54 16.04 -12.20
CA PRO A 101 2.46 17.22 -13.03
C PRO A 101 3.85 17.83 -13.24
N PHE A 102 4.10 18.39 -14.42
CA PHE A 102 5.26 19.23 -14.64
C PHE A 102 5.09 20.59 -13.95
N PRO A 103 6.17 21.18 -13.44
CA PRO A 103 6.10 22.52 -12.86
C PRO A 103 5.51 23.52 -13.85
N THR A 104 4.54 24.33 -13.46
CA THR A 104 3.85 25.30 -14.31
C THR A 104 4.83 26.25 -15.01
N LYS A 105 5.92 26.64 -14.33
CA LYS A 105 6.97 27.48 -14.91
C LYS A 105 7.62 26.84 -16.15
N GLU A 106 7.78 25.53 -16.17
CA GLU A 106 8.38 24.82 -17.29
C GLU A 106 7.38 24.65 -18.44
N VAL A 107 6.13 24.36 -18.13
CA VAL A 107 5.04 24.28 -19.11
C VAL A 107 4.84 25.62 -19.83
N ASN A 108 4.88 26.72 -19.10
CA ASN A 108 4.67 28.07 -19.65
C ASN A 108 5.80 28.52 -20.59
N LYS A 109 6.94 27.84 -20.63
CA LYS A 109 8.00 28.12 -21.62
C LYS A 109 7.66 27.60 -23.03
N GLY A 110 6.60 26.79 -23.17
CA GLY A 110 6.04 26.37 -24.46
C GLY A 110 6.73 25.18 -25.13
N TYR A 111 7.78 24.61 -24.55
CA TYR A 111 8.44 23.41 -25.09
C TYR A 111 7.95 22.10 -24.47
N LEU A 112 7.08 22.17 -23.49
CA LEU A 112 6.62 21.04 -22.72
C LEU A 112 5.10 21.06 -22.59
N VAL A 113 4.47 19.93 -22.86
CA VAL A 113 3.02 19.75 -22.67
C VAL A 113 2.78 19.09 -21.33
N GLN A 114 1.80 19.62 -20.56
CA GLN A 114 1.43 19.07 -19.28
C GLN A 114 0.90 17.63 -19.40
N ASN A 115 1.16 16.83 -18.37
CA ASN A 115 0.57 15.50 -18.27
C ASN A 115 -0.97 15.56 -18.23
N PRO A 116 -1.67 14.55 -18.80
CA PRO A 116 -3.13 14.53 -18.81
C PRO A 116 -3.74 14.66 -17.41
N GLY A 117 -4.77 15.50 -17.30
CA GLY A 117 -5.52 15.67 -16.05
C GLY A 117 -5.02 16.77 -15.12
N TYR A 118 -4.01 17.56 -15.57
CA TYR A 118 -3.49 18.71 -14.83
C TYR A 118 -3.61 20.00 -15.63
#